data_677a1731895344a2e110afd06db8fc49
#
_entry.id   677a1731895344a2e110afd06db8fc49
#
_cell.length_a   1.000
_cell.length_b   1.000
_cell.length_c   1.000
_cell.angle_alpha   90.00
_cell.angle_beta   90.00
_cell.angle_gamma   90.00
#
_symmetry.space_group_name_H-M   'P 1'
#
loop_
_entity.id
_entity.type
_entity.pdbx_description
1 polymer ?
#
loop_
_entity_poly.entity_id
_entity_poly.type
_entity_poly.pdbx_seq_one_letter_code
_entity_poly.pdbx_strand_id
1 'polypeptide(L)'
;MIDRTAWPVPNRFVLRATALGCAAALLTGTAASAAGDMSVATFLAKADALKAKGPMSLFSSDIALLKSEGQAAGAAYKAQLDAERKAGHPGSCPPKGVKIGGDELMAQMRKYPAATRQRITVKAAMVDMLRAKFPCPS
;
A
#
# COMPACT_ATOMS: atom_id res chain seq x y z
N MET A 1 36.73 39.89 47.87
CA MET A 1 35.88 41.04 47.61
C MET A 1 34.94 40.66 46.47
N ILE A 2 33.83 40.07 46.80
CA ILE A 2 32.53 40.66 47.13
C ILE A 2 32.10 41.61 46.01
N ASP A 3 31.14 41.22 45.18
CA ASP A 3 29.88 41.89 45.28
C ASP A 3 28.73 41.05 44.65
N ARG A 4 27.71 40.95 45.48
CA ARG A 4 26.40 40.41 45.18
C ARG A 4 25.55 41.52 44.59
N THR A 5 24.99 41.36 43.45
CA THR A 5 23.83 42.14 43.04
C THR A 5 22.69 41.24 42.61
N ALA A 6 21.70 41.33 43.46
CA ALA A 6 20.41 40.66 43.40
C ALA A 6 19.64 41.05 42.15
N TRP A 7 18.99 40.08 41.53
CA TRP A 7 17.98 40.29 40.52
C TRP A 7 16.63 40.54 41.16
N PRO A 8 15.91 41.56 40.79
CA PRO A 8 14.55 41.77 41.28
C PRO A 8 13.59 40.95 40.42
N VAL A 9 12.68 40.24 41.10
CA VAL A 9 11.51 39.58 40.50
C VAL A 9 10.40 40.61 40.37
N PRO A 10 9.81 40.81 39.22
CA PRO A 10 8.53 41.50 39.14
C PRO A 10 7.36 40.56 38.93
N ASN A 11 6.50 40.60 39.92
CA ASN A 11 5.05 40.73 39.85
C ASN A 11 4.20 39.81 38.94
N ARG A 12 3.46 39.10 39.66
CA ARG A 12 2.07 38.64 39.47
C ARG A 12 1.27 39.40 38.41
N PHE A 13 1.03 38.73 37.27
CA PHE A 13 -0.13 39.03 36.45
C PHE A 13 -1.18 37.94 36.62
N VAL A 14 -2.30 38.39 37.12
CA VAL A 14 -3.53 37.62 37.31
C VAL A 14 -4.05 37.14 35.95
N LEU A 15 -4.07 35.85 35.75
CA LEU A 15 -4.69 35.22 34.56
C LEU A 15 -6.20 35.17 34.74
N ARG A 16 -6.89 35.88 33.92
CA ARG A 16 -8.29 35.59 33.58
C ARG A 16 -8.37 34.36 32.72
N ALA A 17 -9.00 33.33 33.24
CA ALA A 17 -9.35 32.12 32.52
C ALA A 17 -10.44 32.43 31.51
N THR A 18 -10.11 32.40 30.22
CA THR A 18 -11.09 32.22 29.14
C THR A 18 -10.97 30.79 28.64
N ALA A 19 -11.94 29.99 29.01
CA ALA A 19 -12.12 28.64 28.48
C ALA A 19 -12.57 28.77 27.01
N LEU A 20 -11.62 28.61 26.06
CA LEU A 20 -11.97 28.30 24.67
C LEU A 20 -11.99 26.78 24.52
N GLY A 21 -13.19 26.23 24.36
CA GLY A 21 -13.38 24.84 24.00
C GLY A 21 -12.82 24.57 22.61
N CYS A 22 -11.71 23.86 22.52
CA CYS A 22 -11.25 23.25 21.28
C CYS A 22 -12.10 22.01 21.01
N ALA A 23 -13.12 22.17 20.16
CA ALA A 23 -13.77 21.04 19.51
C ALA A 23 -12.73 20.40 18.58
N ALA A 24 -12.10 19.32 19.04
CA ALA A 24 -11.29 18.48 18.19
C ALA A 24 -12.22 17.74 17.21
N ALA A 25 -12.37 18.29 16.02
CA ALA A 25 -12.96 17.56 14.89
C ALA A 25 -12.02 16.42 14.54
N LEU A 26 -12.40 15.20 14.94
CA LEU A 26 -11.79 13.97 14.46
C LEU A 26 -12.10 13.84 12.97
N LEU A 27 -11.22 14.36 12.13
CA LEU A 27 -11.17 14.04 10.70
C LEU A 27 -10.78 12.57 10.60
N THR A 28 -11.78 11.68 10.59
CA THR A 28 -11.61 10.30 10.12
C THR A 28 -11.38 10.36 8.63
N GLY A 29 -10.16 10.72 8.24
CA GLY A 29 -9.71 10.58 6.86
C GLY A 29 -9.74 9.09 6.52
N THR A 30 -10.70 8.66 5.70
CA THR A 30 -10.62 7.40 4.99
C THR A 30 -9.36 7.48 4.13
N ALA A 31 -8.27 6.86 4.57
CA ALA A 31 -7.08 6.74 3.76
C ALA A 31 -7.49 6.01 2.48
N ALA A 32 -7.56 6.74 1.37
CA ALA A 32 -7.70 6.12 0.06
C ALA A 32 -6.49 5.21 -0.12
N SER A 33 -6.73 3.90 -0.21
CA SER A 33 -5.67 2.93 -0.46
C SER A 33 -4.99 3.28 -1.79
N ALA A 34 -3.67 3.40 -1.79
CA ALA A 34 -2.95 3.64 -3.04
C ALA A 34 -3.14 2.46 -3.99
N ALA A 35 -3.13 2.73 -5.30
CA ALA A 35 -3.27 1.66 -6.29
C ALA A 35 -2.18 0.59 -6.11
N GLY A 36 -2.57 -0.67 -6.12
CA GLY A 36 -1.73 -1.84 -5.83
C GLY A 36 -1.70 -2.24 -4.35
N ASP A 37 -2.26 -1.44 -3.43
CA ASP A 37 -2.34 -1.76 -2.00
C ASP A 37 -3.64 -2.46 -1.61
N MET A 38 -4.53 -2.72 -2.58
CA MET A 38 -5.72 -3.53 -2.34
C MET A 38 -5.32 -4.90 -1.79
N SER A 39 -6.08 -5.40 -0.79
CA SER A 39 -5.83 -6.74 -0.25
C SER A 39 -6.18 -7.81 -1.29
N VAL A 40 -5.46 -8.92 -1.26
CA VAL A 40 -5.76 -10.10 -2.08
C VAL A 40 -7.19 -10.58 -1.89
N ALA A 41 -7.73 -10.53 -0.66
CA ALA A 41 -9.12 -10.91 -0.40
C ALA A 41 -10.10 -10.02 -1.15
N THR A 42 -9.93 -8.69 -1.08
CA THR A 42 -10.80 -7.74 -1.77
C THR A 42 -10.69 -7.88 -3.29
N PHE A 43 -9.47 -8.03 -3.81
CA PHE A 43 -9.25 -8.21 -5.24
C PHE A 43 -9.96 -9.46 -5.78
N LEU A 44 -9.77 -10.61 -5.11
CA LEU A 44 -10.41 -11.86 -5.52
C LEU A 44 -11.92 -11.79 -5.41
N ALA A 45 -12.48 -11.21 -4.34
CA ALA A 45 -13.92 -11.05 -4.20
C ALA A 45 -14.53 -10.23 -5.35
N LYS A 46 -13.89 -9.12 -5.73
CA LYS A 46 -14.32 -8.31 -6.88
C LYS A 46 -14.19 -9.06 -8.21
N ALA A 47 -13.08 -9.77 -8.42
CA ALA A 47 -12.87 -10.56 -9.63
C ALA A 47 -13.91 -11.69 -9.76
N ASP A 48 -14.22 -12.39 -8.67
CA ASP A 48 -15.23 -13.46 -8.65
C ASP A 48 -16.64 -12.88 -8.87
N ALA A 49 -16.96 -11.72 -8.31
CA ALA A 49 -18.22 -11.01 -8.58
C ALA A 49 -18.36 -10.60 -10.04
N LEU A 50 -17.29 -10.10 -10.68
CA LEU A 50 -17.28 -9.80 -12.11
C LEU A 50 -17.51 -11.07 -12.96
N LYS A 51 -16.85 -12.16 -12.61
CA LYS A 51 -17.04 -13.45 -13.30
C LYS A 51 -18.48 -13.95 -13.18
N ALA A 52 -19.10 -13.80 -12.01
CA ALA A 52 -20.49 -14.17 -11.79
C ALA A 52 -21.49 -13.33 -12.60
N LYS A 53 -21.17 -12.05 -12.89
CA LYS A 53 -21.99 -11.16 -13.75
C LYS A 53 -21.95 -11.54 -15.23
N GLY A 54 -21.01 -12.38 -15.66
CA GLY A 54 -20.85 -12.77 -17.06
C GLY A 54 -20.65 -11.55 -17.98
N PRO A 55 -21.33 -11.50 -19.17
CA PRO A 55 -21.17 -10.39 -20.13
C PRO A 55 -21.52 -9.02 -19.56
N MET A 56 -22.39 -8.93 -18.57
CA MET A 56 -22.77 -7.68 -17.92
C MET A 56 -21.62 -7.04 -17.12
N SER A 57 -20.57 -7.82 -16.83
CA SER A 57 -19.38 -7.31 -16.16
C SER A 57 -18.67 -6.21 -16.94
N LEU A 58 -18.78 -6.19 -18.28
CA LEU A 58 -18.14 -5.20 -19.15
C LEU A 58 -18.53 -3.75 -18.83
N PHE A 59 -19.68 -3.53 -18.19
CA PHE A 59 -20.15 -2.24 -17.75
C PHE A 59 -19.79 -1.92 -16.28
N SER A 60 -19.00 -2.77 -15.62
CA SER A 60 -18.65 -2.59 -14.23
C SER A 60 -17.38 -1.73 -14.09
N SER A 61 -17.43 -0.71 -13.23
CA SER A 61 -16.25 0.07 -12.83
C SER A 61 -15.16 -0.78 -12.15
N ASP A 62 -15.52 -1.96 -11.60
CA ASP A 62 -14.57 -2.87 -10.97
C ASP A 62 -13.54 -3.42 -11.97
N ILE A 63 -13.86 -3.50 -13.27
CA ILE A 63 -12.88 -3.90 -14.29
C ILE A 63 -11.72 -2.90 -14.34
N ALA A 64 -12.04 -1.59 -14.43
CA ALA A 64 -11.03 -0.54 -14.47
C ALA A 64 -10.21 -0.52 -13.16
N LEU A 65 -10.88 -0.70 -12.02
CA LEU A 65 -10.25 -0.75 -10.71
C LEU A 65 -9.26 -1.93 -10.61
N LEU A 66 -9.68 -3.16 -10.92
CA LEU A 66 -8.80 -4.32 -10.84
C LEU A 66 -7.63 -4.24 -11.83
N LYS A 67 -7.87 -3.68 -13.01
CA LYS A 67 -6.82 -3.40 -14.00
C LYS A 67 -5.80 -2.42 -13.44
N SER A 68 -6.23 -1.32 -12.83
CA SER A 68 -5.33 -0.33 -12.25
C SER A 68 -4.52 -0.90 -11.08
N GLU A 69 -5.14 -1.73 -10.22
CA GLU A 69 -4.45 -2.44 -9.14
C GLU A 69 -3.34 -3.36 -9.66
N GLY A 70 -3.63 -4.16 -10.69
CA GLY A 70 -2.64 -5.03 -11.30
C GLY A 70 -1.50 -4.27 -11.98
N GLN A 71 -1.81 -3.16 -12.66
CA GLN A 71 -0.80 -2.30 -13.29
C GLN A 71 0.10 -1.62 -12.27
N ALA A 72 -0.48 -1.10 -11.18
CA ALA A 72 0.29 -0.48 -10.10
C ALA A 72 1.18 -1.51 -9.37
N ALA A 73 0.70 -2.73 -9.16
CA ALA A 73 1.51 -3.82 -8.63
C ALA A 73 2.70 -4.16 -9.53
N GLY A 74 2.49 -4.23 -10.85
CA GLY A 74 3.55 -4.45 -11.82
C GLY A 74 4.58 -3.31 -11.86
N ALA A 75 4.13 -2.06 -11.78
CA ALA A 75 5.00 -0.89 -11.72
C ALA A 75 5.84 -0.87 -10.43
N ALA A 76 5.23 -1.19 -9.29
CA ALA A 76 5.92 -1.27 -8.01
C ALA A 76 6.98 -2.38 -8.00
N TYR A 77 6.65 -3.56 -8.52
CA TYR A 77 7.62 -4.64 -8.70
C TYR A 77 8.81 -4.20 -9.56
N LYS A 78 8.56 -3.54 -10.70
CA LYS A 78 9.62 -3.06 -11.57
C LYS A 78 10.54 -2.06 -10.85
N ALA A 79 9.97 -1.09 -10.15
CA ALA A 79 10.73 -0.11 -9.39
C ALA A 79 11.60 -0.77 -8.30
N GLN A 80 11.04 -1.76 -7.60
CA GLN A 80 11.77 -2.54 -6.60
C GLN A 80 12.92 -3.32 -7.24
N LEU A 81 12.67 -4.04 -8.33
CA LEU A 81 13.68 -4.81 -9.03
C LEU A 81 14.82 -3.93 -9.57
N ASP A 82 14.50 -2.73 -10.10
CA ASP A 82 15.49 -1.79 -10.59
C ASP A 82 16.37 -1.27 -9.42
N ALA A 83 15.80 -1.05 -8.24
CA ALA A 83 16.55 -0.70 -7.04
C ALA A 83 17.45 -1.85 -6.55
N GLU A 84 16.92 -3.07 -6.50
CA GLU A 84 17.67 -4.28 -6.13
C GLU A 84 18.84 -4.54 -7.10
N ARG A 85 18.64 -4.34 -8.42
CA ARG A 85 19.71 -4.45 -9.43
C ARG A 85 20.81 -3.41 -9.24
N LYS A 86 20.44 -2.17 -8.94
CA LYS A 86 21.43 -1.11 -8.64
C LYS A 86 22.23 -1.42 -7.36
N ALA A 87 21.61 -2.09 -6.40
CA ALA A 87 22.28 -2.55 -5.18
C ALA A 87 23.11 -3.83 -5.38
N GLY A 88 23.05 -4.47 -6.57
CA GLY A 88 23.80 -5.70 -6.87
C GLY A 88 23.15 -6.99 -6.34
N HIS A 89 21.95 -6.92 -5.80
CA HIS A 89 21.24 -8.05 -5.18
C HIS A 89 19.81 -8.19 -5.69
N PRO A 90 19.60 -8.50 -6.99
CA PRO A 90 18.24 -8.64 -7.52
C PRO A 90 17.55 -9.87 -6.92
N GLY A 91 16.33 -9.69 -6.43
CA GLY A 91 15.50 -10.77 -5.86
C GLY A 91 14.89 -11.68 -6.93
N SER A 92 14.97 -11.30 -8.21
CA SER A 92 14.47 -12.08 -9.35
C SER A 92 15.11 -11.60 -10.66
N CYS A 93 15.16 -12.49 -11.66
CA CYS A 93 15.82 -12.25 -12.96
C CYS A 93 14.88 -12.52 -14.15
N PRO A 94 13.77 -11.75 -14.26
CA PRO A 94 12.85 -11.93 -15.37
C PRO A 94 13.48 -11.48 -16.70
N PRO A 95 13.14 -12.14 -17.82
CA PRO A 95 13.56 -11.71 -19.14
C PRO A 95 12.96 -10.33 -19.47
N LYS A 96 13.61 -9.60 -20.39
CA LYS A 96 13.11 -8.31 -20.86
C LYS A 96 11.73 -8.48 -21.51
N GLY A 97 10.82 -7.57 -21.20
CA GLY A 97 9.48 -7.54 -21.83
C GLY A 97 8.53 -8.63 -21.32
N VAL A 98 8.82 -9.32 -20.22
CA VAL A 98 7.89 -10.27 -19.60
C VAL A 98 6.54 -9.62 -19.35
N LYS A 99 5.47 -10.31 -19.75
CA LYS A 99 4.08 -9.91 -19.49
C LYS A 99 3.44 -10.92 -18.55
N ILE A 100 2.71 -10.41 -17.57
CA ILE A 100 1.95 -11.22 -16.62
C ILE A 100 0.47 -11.07 -16.95
N GLY A 101 -0.21 -12.19 -17.15
CA GLY A 101 -1.65 -12.24 -17.36
C GLY A 101 -2.43 -12.07 -16.05
N GLY A 102 -3.64 -11.51 -16.16
CA GLY A 102 -4.53 -11.38 -14.99
C GLY A 102 -4.86 -12.72 -14.34
N ASP A 103 -5.08 -13.76 -15.16
CA ASP A 103 -5.38 -15.11 -14.68
C ASP A 103 -4.21 -15.73 -13.90
N GLU A 104 -2.97 -15.46 -14.33
CA GLU A 104 -1.77 -15.94 -13.66
C GLU A 104 -1.62 -15.27 -12.28
N LEU A 105 -1.85 -13.96 -12.22
CA LEU A 105 -1.84 -13.22 -10.96
C LEU A 105 -2.94 -13.70 -10.02
N MET A 106 -4.16 -13.91 -10.52
CA MET A 106 -5.26 -14.45 -9.70
C MET A 106 -4.97 -15.88 -9.21
N ALA A 107 -4.37 -16.73 -10.04
CA ALA A 107 -3.96 -18.07 -9.63
C ALA A 107 -2.93 -18.02 -8.50
N GLN A 108 -1.97 -17.10 -8.57
CA GLN A 108 -1.02 -16.89 -7.47
C GLN A 108 -1.73 -16.41 -6.18
N MET A 109 -2.63 -15.46 -6.29
CA MET A 109 -3.38 -14.94 -5.14
C MET A 109 -4.21 -16.02 -4.45
N ARG A 110 -4.77 -16.97 -5.21
CA ARG A 110 -5.55 -18.09 -4.67
C ARG A 110 -4.72 -19.12 -3.88
N LYS A 111 -3.39 -19.14 -4.08
CA LYS A 111 -2.50 -20.01 -3.30
C LYS A 111 -2.37 -19.59 -1.84
N TYR A 112 -2.61 -18.31 -1.51
CA TYR A 112 -2.58 -17.87 -0.12
C TYR A 112 -3.77 -18.43 0.67
N PRO A 113 -3.56 -18.87 1.93
CA PRO A 113 -4.65 -19.28 2.81
C PRO A 113 -5.67 -18.16 2.98
N ALA A 114 -6.97 -18.48 3.01
CA ALA A 114 -8.05 -17.51 3.10
C ALA A 114 -7.87 -16.53 4.29
N ALA A 115 -7.43 -17.05 5.43
CA ALA A 115 -7.21 -16.26 6.65
C ALA A 115 -6.10 -15.19 6.52
N THR A 116 -5.18 -15.31 5.55
CA THR A 116 -4.05 -14.38 5.36
C THR A 116 -4.31 -13.36 4.25
N ARG A 117 -5.24 -13.62 3.34
CA ARG A 117 -5.50 -12.79 2.14
C ARG A 117 -5.84 -11.33 2.44
N GLN A 118 -6.43 -11.04 3.60
CA GLN A 118 -6.74 -9.66 4.01
C GLN A 118 -5.49 -8.83 4.30
N ARG A 119 -4.39 -9.47 4.68
CA ARG A 119 -3.13 -8.82 5.06
C ARG A 119 -2.09 -8.78 3.95
N ILE A 120 -2.34 -9.48 2.85
CA ILE A 120 -1.44 -9.54 1.69
C ILE A 120 -1.98 -8.60 0.63
N THR A 121 -1.14 -7.71 0.13
CA THR A 121 -1.52 -6.77 -0.95
C THR A 121 -1.30 -7.39 -2.33
N VAL A 122 -1.96 -6.82 -3.35
CA VAL A 122 -1.74 -7.21 -4.76
C VAL A 122 -0.27 -7.01 -5.14
N LYS A 123 0.39 -5.96 -4.64
CA LYS A 123 1.84 -5.72 -4.82
C LYS A 123 2.68 -6.87 -4.29
N ALA A 124 2.42 -7.29 -3.05
CA ALA A 124 3.15 -8.40 -2.43
C ALA A 124 2.96 -9.70 -3.22
N ALA A 125 1.73 -10.00 -3.63
CA ALA A 125 1.43 -11.19 -4.44
C ALA A 125 2.14 -11.17 -5.79
N MET A 126 2.29 -10.02 -6.43
CA MET A 126 3.04 -9.83 -7.67
C MET A 126 4.53 -10.12 -7.47
N VAL A 127 5.12 -9.58 -6.41
CA VAL A 127 6.53 -9.79 -6.06
C VAL A 127 6.81 -11.27 -5.81
N ASP A 128 5.99 -11.92 -4.98
CA ASP A 128 6.14 -13.35 -4.65
C ASP A 128 6.04 -14.23 -5.89
N MET A 129 5.06 -13.94 -6.76
CA MET A 129 4.89 -14.68 -8.02
C MET A 129 6.12 -14.56 -8.93
N LEU A 130 6.61 -13.33 -9.12
CA LEU A 130 7.71 -13.08 -10.04
C LEU A 130 9.06 -13.58 -9.53
N ARG A 131 9.27 -13.54 -8.22
CA ARG A 131 10.45 -14.16 -7.57
C ARG A 131 10.44 -15.68 -7.72
N ALA A 132 9.29 -16.31 -7.53
CA ALA A 132 9.14 -17.75 -7.68
C ALA A 132 9.29 -18.19 -9.15
N LYS A 133 8.79 -17.37 -10.09
CA LYS A 133 8.78 -17.69 -11.52
C LYS A 133 10.15 -17.46 -12.19
N PHE A 134 10.89 -16.47 -11.75
CA PHE A 134 12.14 -16.02 -12.37
C PHE A 134 13.27 -15.91 -11.33
N PRO A 135 13.67 -17.01 -10.70
CA PRO A 135 14.81 -16.99 -9.79
C PRO A 135 16.08 -16.58 -10.53
N CYS A 136 16.97 -15.85 -9.86
CA CYS A 136 18.27 -15.55 -10.44
C CYS A 136 19.15 -16.81 -10.44
N PRO A 137 19.98 -17.03 -11.49
CA PRO A 137 20.97 -18.09 -11.47
C PRO A 137 21.97 -17.84 -10.33
N SER A 138 22.34 -18.93 -9.63
CA SER A 138 23.37 -18.96 -8.60
C SER A 138 24.77 -18.88 -9.20
#